data_0f2853c77443113bae336cb53b222278
#
_entry.id   0f2853c77443113bae336cb53b222278
#
_cell.length_a   1.000
_cell.length_b   1.000
_cell.length_c   1.000
_cell.angle_alpha   90.00
_cell.angle_beta   90.00
_cell.angle_gamma   90.00
#
_symmetry.space_group_name_H-M   'P 1'
#
loop_
_entity.id
_entity.type
_entity.pdbx_description
1 polymer ?
#
loop_
_entity_poly.entity_id
_entity_poly.type
_entity_poly.pdbx_seq_one_letter_code
_entity_poly.pdbx_strand_id
1 'polypeptide(L)'
;MDFFISEHLHRALCAPVRGKPERMCNCGMSSEHLVGTSIPRFTFDTPTKPGNVFCALCEGEQPLVMIFLPAFDHPVTREYLTHYLKTCARLRGVRLACVVRSSARTVAQATQGAEFPFPIICDAPGVLYSYLGVEQARGLRSWSFAAQRIYKTAKEQGYRYDSSAPQILPLTLVVGHLGKI
;
A
#
# COMPACT_ATOMS: atom_id res chain seq x y z
N MET A 1 15.11 -17.67 -8.41
CA MET A 1 13.72 -17.97 -8.85
C MET A 1 12.75 -16.87 -8.44
N ASP A 2 13.28 -15.70 -8.05
CA ASP A 2 12.54 -14.66 -7.32
C ASP A 2 12.19 -13.40 -8.15
N PHE A 3 12.66 -13.31 -9.39
CA PHE A 3 12.43 -12.15 -10.27
C PHE A 3 11.07 -12.19 -10.98
N PHE A 4 10.49 -13.37 -11.18
CA PHE A 4 9.23 -13.54 -11.93
C PHE A 4 7.97 -13.20 -11.14
N ILE A 5 8.02 -13.23 -9.81
CA ILE A 5 6.85 -12.94 -8.96
C ILE A 5 6.55 -11.45 -8.95
N SER A 6 7.60 -10.60 -8.96
CA SER A 6 7.46 -9.14 -8.94
C SER A 6 6.80 -8.60 -10.22
N GLU A 7 7.16 -9.11 -11.39
CA GLU A 7 6.59 -8.65 -12.67
C GLU A 7 5.15 -9.10 -12.87
N HIS A 8 4.81 -10.31 -12.45
CA HIS A 8 3.43 -10.81 -12.56
C HIS A 8 2.48 -10.11 -11.60
N LEU A 9 2.93 -9.82 -10.38
CA LEU A 9 2.14 -9.05 -9.40
C LEU A 9 1.97 -7.61 -9.87
N HIS A 10 3.02 -6.98 -10.39
CA HIS A 10 2.94 -5.63 -10.94
C HIS A 10 2.01 -5.55 -12.16
N ARG A 11 2.03 -6.55 -13.04
CA ARG A 11 1.08 -6.69 -14.16
C ARG A 11 -0.37 -6.93 -13.71
N ALA A 12 -0.56 -7.74 -12.66
CA ALA A 12 -1.91 -8.00 -12.14
C ALA A 12 -2.51 -6.79 -11.40
N LEU A 13 -1.67 -5.97 -10.80
CA LEU A 13 -2.08 -4.78 -10.02
C LEU A 13 -2.19 -3.51 -10.89
N CYS A 14 -1.46 -3.46 -12.01
CA CYS A 14 -1.51 -2.40 -13.02
C CYS A 14 -2.17 -2.90 -14.30
N ALA A 15 -3.31 -3.58 -14.24
CA ALA A 15 -4.02 -4.08 -15.42
C ALA A 15 -4.28 -2.94 -16.42
N PRO A 16 -3.77 -3.02 -17.66
CA PRO A 16 -3.93 -1.98 -18.65
C PRO A 16 -5.39 -1.89 -19.09
N VAL A 17 -5.93 -0.69 -19.07
CA VAL A 17 -7.08 -0.35 -19.92
C VAL A 17 -6.64 -0.59 -21.36
N ARG A 18 -7.35 -1.48 -22.06
CA ARG A 18 -7.08 -1.90 -23.45
C ARG A 18 -6.72 -0.72 -24.35
N GLY A 19 -5.56 -0.81 -24.97
CA GLY A 19 -5.23 -0.13 -26.22
C GLY A 19 -4.24 1.01 -26.14
N LYS A 20 -2.96 0.74 -25.76
CA LYS A 20 -1.77 1.40 -26.34
C LYS A 20 -0.49 0.74 -25.81
N PRO A 21 0.60 0.69 -26.60
CA PRO A 21 1.84 0.02 -26.20
C PRO A 21 2.49 0.74 -25.01
N GLU A 22 3.04 -0.08 -24.15
CA GLU A 22 3.73 0.21 -22.90
C GLU A 22 4.68 1.41 -23.02
N ARG A 23 4.27 2.55 -22.47
CA ARG A 23 5.27 3.42 -21.86
C ARG A 23 5.45 2.89 -20.44
N MET A 24 6.62 2.33 -20.19
CA MET A 24 7.06 1.96 -18.86
C MET A 24 6.65 3.05 -17.88
N CYS A 25 5.86 2.68 -16.88
CA CYS A 25 5.64 3.54 -15.72
C CYS A 25 7.02 3.87 -15.20
N ASN A 26 7.44 5.10 -15.40
CA ASN A 26 8.65 5.63 -14.81
C ASN A 26 8.36 5.85 -13.32
N CYS A 27 8.16 4.76 -12.58
CA CYS A 27 8.28 4.71 -11.13
C CYS A 27 9.76 4.83 -10.83
N GLY A 28 10.34 5.87 -11.41
CA GLY A 28 11.73 6.16 -11.24
C GLY A 28 11.97 6.63 -9.83
N MET A 29 12.88 5.93 -9.24
CA MET A 29 13.89 6.39 -8.30
C MET A 29 13.59 6.06 -6.84
N SER A 30 14.47 5.28 -6.36
CA SER A 30 14.99 5.00 -5.03
C SER A 30 14.52 3.74 -4.30
N SER A 31 13.66 2.90 -4.86
CA SER A 31 13.36 1.60 -4.22
C SER A 31 14.46 0.54 -4.45
N GLU A 32 15.34 0.73 -5.42
CA GLU A 32 16.43 -0.23 -5.70
C GLU A 32 17.41 -0.40 -4.51
N HIS A 33 17.61 0.66 -3.71
CA HIS A 33 18.45 0.59 -2.52
C HIS A 33 17.81 -0.22 -1.38
N LEU A 34 16.52 -0.52 -1.44
CA LEU A 34 15.83 -1.33 -0.45
C LEU A 34 16.01 -2.83 -0.68
N VAL A 35 16.28 -3.26 -1.92
CA VAL A 35 16.47 -4.66 -2.25
C VAL A 35 17.70 -5.22 -1.51
N GLY A 36 17.50 -6.33 -0.81
CA GLY A 36 18.52 -6.94 0.03
C GLY A 36 18.63 -6.37 1.45
N THR A 37 17.91 -5.29 1.77
CA THR A 37 17.82 -4.78 3.13
C THR A 37 16.79 -5.54 3.95
N SER A 38 16.73 -5.28 5.26
CA SER A 38 15.74 -5.88 6.14
C SER A 38 14.95 -4.81 6.86
N ILE A 39 13.65 -5.00 6.94
CA ILE A 39 12.79 -4.17 7.79
C ILE A 39 13.09 -4.52 9.26
N PRO A 40 13.39 -3.54 10.13
CA PRO A 40 13.68 -3.79 11.53
C PRO A 40 12.47 -4.37 12.27
N ARG A 41 12.70 -4.96 13.41
CA ARG A 41 11.63 -5.39 14.29
C ARG A 41 10.92 -4.18 14.89
N PHE A 42 9.62 -4.12 14.75
CA PHE A 42 8.78 -3.08 15.34
C PHE A 42 7.42 -3.64 15.74
N THR A 43 6.71 -2.89 16.56
CA THR A 43 5.30 -3.14 16.88
C THR A 43 4.42 -2.17 16.12
N PHE A 44 3.24 -2.61 15.77
CA PHE A 44 2.26 -1.80 15.05
C PHE A 44 0.83 -2.07 15.54
N ASP A 45 -0.03 -1.11 15.31
CA ASP A 45 -1.44 -1.24 15.61
C ASP A 45 -2.23 -1.53 14.33
N THR A 46 -3.25 -2.35 14.47
CA THR A 46 -4.31 -2.51 13.47
C THR A 46 -5.61 -1.90 14.01
N PRO A 47 -6.63 -1.68 13.18
CA PRO A 47 -7.92 -1.14 13.64
C PRO A 47 -8.56 -1.95 14.76
N THR A 48 -8.31 -3.27 14.80
CA THR A 48 -8.95 -4.20 15.73
C THR A 48 -8.03 -4.64 16.88
N LYS A 49 -6.71 -4.52 16.72
CA LYS A 49 -5.75 -5.02 17.71
C LYS A 49 -4.51 -4.12 17.79
N PRO A 50 -4.17 -3.59 18.97
CA PRO A 50 -2.91 -2.88 19.18
C PRO A 50 -1.75 -3.83 19.44
N GLY A 51 -0.53 -3.32 19.29
CA GLY A 51 0.71 -3.98 19.74
C GLY A 51 1.05 -5.27 19.00
N ASN A 52 0.68 -5.38 17.72
CA ASN A 52 1.10 -6.51 16.88
C ASN A 52 2.60 -6.43 16.62
N VAL A 53 3.26 -7.58 16.51
CA VAL A 53 4.70 -7.66 16.26
C VAL A 53 4.93 -7.95 14.78
N PHE A 54 5.77 -7.13 14.13
CA PHE A 54 6.00 -7.24 12.67
C PHE A 54 6.59 -8.59 12.26
N CYS A 55 7.51 -9.17 13.07
CA CYS A 55 8.09 -10.47 12.73
C CYS A 55 7.03 -11.57 12.60
N ALA A 56 5.91 -11.50 13.36
CA ALA A 56 4.81 -12.45 13.22
C ALA A 56 4.14 -12.39 11.83
N LEU A 57 4.15 -11.22 11.17
CA LEU A 57 3.71 -11.11 9.78
C LEU A 57 4.69 -11.74 8.79
N CYS A 58 5.95 -11.89 9.16
CA CYS A 58 7.00 -12.47 8.30
C CYS A 58 7.21 -13.95 8.58
N GLU A 59 6.52 -14.53 9.56
CA GLU A 59 6.56 -15.96 9.86
C GLU A 59 5.81 -16.75 8.79
N GLY A 60 6.39 -17.90 8.39
CA GLY A 60 5.83 -18.79 7.37
C GLY A 60 6.58 -18.71 6.03
N GLU A 61 6.21 -19.61 5.14
CA GLU A 61 6.90 -19.82 3.85
C GLU A 61 6.49 -18.80 2.77
N GLN A 62 5.32 -18.20 2.93
CA GLN A 62 4.78 -17.30 1.91
C GLN A 62 5.33 -15.87 2.09
N PRO A 63 5.81 -15.24 1.03
CA PRO A 63 6.24 -13.85 1.08
C PRO A 63 5.08 -12.92 1.45
N LEU A 64 5.42 -11.82 2.12
CA LEU A 64 4.48 -10.77 2.50
C LEU A 64 4.57 -9.62 1.49
N VAL A 65 3.46 -9.30 0.84
CA VAL A 65 3.34 -8.11 0.00
C VAL A 65 2.82 -6.97 0.86
N MET A 66 3.64 -5.95 1.07
CA MET A 66 3.29 -4.74 1.80
C MET A 66 3.01 -3.61 0.83
N ILE A 67 1.88 -2.94 0.99
CA ILE A 67 1.45 -1.83 0.14
C ILE A 67 1.30 -0.59 0.98
N PHE A 68 2.13 0.40 0.71
CA PHE A 68 2.13 1.69 1.38
C PHE A 68 1.19 2.65 0.65
N LEU A 69 0.21 3.14 1.36
CA LEU A 69 -0.86 3.98 0.84
C LEU A 69 -0.91 5.31 1.61
N PRO A 70 -1.52 6.36 1.07
CA PRO A 70 -1.79 7.60 1.81
C PRO A 70 -2.64 7.38 3.06
N ALA A 71 -3.19 8.45 3.63
CA ALA A 71 -4.14 8.37 4.73
C ALA A 71 -5.34 7.47 4.37
N PHE A 72 -5.98 6.86 5.36
CA PHE A 72 -7.05 5.88 5.13
C PHE A 72 -8.26 6.46 4.39
N ASP A 73 -8.59 7.72 4.68
CA ASP A 73 -9.67 8.48 4.03
C ASP A 73 -9.30 9.04 2.64
N HIS A 74 -8.06 8.85 2.20
CA HIS A 74 -7.61 9.37 0.92
C HIS A 74 -8.23 8.59 -0.27
N PRO A 75 -8.71 9.27 -1.34
CA PRO A 75 -9.37 8.61 -2.47
C PRO A 75 -8.56 7.49 -3.12
N VAL A 76 -7.24 7.67 -3.23
CA VAL A 76 -6.33 6.63 -3.76
C VAL A 76 -6.34 5.39 -2.85
N THR A 77 -6.25 5.58 -1.54
CA THR A 77 -6.31 4.48 -0.57
C THR A 77 -7.62 3.71 -0.69
N ARG A 78 -8.74 4.42 -0.78
CA ARG A 78 -10.06 3.81 -0.96
C ARG A 78 -10.14 2.96 -2.22
N GLU A 79 -9.63 3.46 -3.34
CA GLU A 79 -9.62 2.72 -4.61
C GLU A 79 -8.77 1.44 -4.51
N TYR A 80 -7.56 1.55 -3.96
CA TYR A 80 -6.67 0.41 -3.77
C TYR A 80 -7.27 -0.63 -2.81
N LEU A 81 -7.77 -0.21 -1.65
CA LEU A 81 -8.40 -1.14 -0.70
C LEU A 81 -9.62 -1.83 -1.31
N THR A 82 -10.46 -1.10 -2.03
CA THR A 82 -11.62 -1.68 -2.73
C THR A 82 -11.17 -2.73 -3.76
N HIS A 83 -10.10 -2.45 -4.49
CA HIS A 83 -9.52 -3.41 -5.44
C HIS A 83 -9.00 -4.66 -4.73
N TYR A 84 -8.23 -4.50 -3.64
CA TYR A 84 -7.66 -5.63 -2.91
C TYR A 84 -8.72 -6.46 -2.19
N LEU A 85 -9.75 -5.86 -1.64
CA LEU A 85 -10.89 -6.58 -1.07
C LEU A 85 -11.55 -7.53 -2.09
N LYS A 86 -11.63 -7.11 -3.36
CA LYS A 86 -12.21 -7.92 -4.43
C LYS A 86 -11.26 -8.99 -4.97
N THR A 87 -9.96 -8.79 -4.83
CA THR A 87 -8.95 -9.62 -5.53
C THR A 87 -8.08 -10.44 -4.59
N CYS A 88 -8.02 -10.13 -3.28
CA CYS A 88 -7.13 -10.81 -2.34
C CYS A 88 -7.34 -12.34 -2.30
N ALA A 89 -8.58 -12.82 -2.45
CA ALA A 89 -8.85 -14.25 -2.49
C ALA A 89 -8.23 -14.98 -3.71
N ARG A 90 -7.81 -14.23 -4.73
CA ARG A 90 -7.14 -14.75 -5.93
C ARG A 90 -5.61 -14.74 -5.79
N LEU A 91 -5.09 -14.02 -4.79
CA LEU A 91 -3.66 -13.97 -4.49
C LEU A 91 -3.26 -15.28 -3.80
N ARG A 92 -2.74 -16.23 -4.59
CA ARG A 92 -2.27 -17.52 -4.06
C ARG A 92 -0.76 -17.46 -3.82
N GLY A 93 -0.31 -18.05 -2.72
CA GLY A 93 1.12 -18.17 -2.40
C GLY A 93 1.78 -16.88 -1.89
N VAL A 94 0.99 -15.84 -1.58
CA VAL A 94 1.47 -14.60 -0.97
C VAL A 94 0.50 -14.14 0.11
N ARG A 95 1.00 -13.44 1.11
CA ARG A 95 0.22 -12.72 2.11
C ARG A 95 0.22 -11.24 1.78
N LEU A 96 -0.85 -10.55 2.09
CA LEU A 96 -1.01 -9.12 1.82
C LEU A 96 -1.08 -8.36 3.13
N ALA A 97 -0.47 -7.18 3.20
CA ALA A 97 -0.68 -6.18 4.24
C ALA A 97 -0.72 -4.79 3.62
N CYS A 98 -1.62 -3.93 4.09
CA CYS A 98 -1.66 -2.53 3.69
C CYS A 98 -1.16 -1.65 4.85
N VAL A 99 -0.31 -0.68 4.52
CA VAL A 99 0.18 0.33 5.48
C VAL A 99 -0.47 1.65 5.14
N VAL A 100 -1.08 2.31 6.13
CA VAL A 100 -1.77 3.60 5.94
C VAL A 100 -1.27 4.64 6.93
N ARG A 101 -1.19 5.90 6.50
CA ARG A 101 -0.82 7.04 7.36
C ARG A 101 -2.02 7.56 8.17
N SER A 102 -2.61 6.67 8.96
CA SER A 102 -3.74 6.99 9.82
C SER A 102 -3.63 6.25 11.14
N SER A 103 -4.23 6.79 12.20
CA SER A 103 -4.26 6.11 13.49
C SER A 103 -5.22 4.91 13.46
N ALA A 104 -4.94 3.89 14.26
CA ALA A 104 -5.82 2.73 14.43
C ALA A 104 -7.25 3.14 14.80
N ARG A 105 -7.38 4.14 15.69
CA ARG A 105 -8.68 4.70 16.09
C ARG A 105 -9.44 5.29 14.91
N THR A 106 -8.77 6.10 14.08
CA THR A 106 -9.39 6.71 12.89
C THR A 106 -9.89 5.64 11.92
N VAL A 107 -9.06 4.62 11.66
CA VAL A 107 -9.43 3.53 10.76
C VAL A 107 -10.58 2.72 11.34
N ALA A 108 -10.54 2.36 12.63
CA ALA A 108 -11.61 1.62 13.30
C ALA A 108 -12.95 2.36 13.24
N GLN A 109 -12.93 3.68 13.45
CA GLN A 109 -14.14 4.52 13.34
C GLN A 109 -14.67 4.55 11.91
N ALA A 110 -13.80 4.73 10.92
CA ALA A 110 -14.20 4.80 9.51
C ALA A 110 -14.74 3.47 8.98
N THR A 111 -14.26 2.36 9.51
CA THR A 111 -14.69 1.00 9.12
C THR A 111 -15.81 0.45 9.99
N GLN A 112 -16.21 1.18 11.05
CA GLN A 112 -17.19 0.70 12.03
C GLN A 112 -16.82 -0.68 12.63
N GLY A 113 -15.52 -0.94 12.77
CA GLY A 113 -15.00 -2.21 13.26
C GLY A 113 -15.05 -3.38 12.26
N ALA A 114 -15.33 -3.12 10.99
CA ALA A 114 -15.29 -4.16 9.96
C ALA A 114 -13.87 -4.75 9.84
N GLU A 115 -13.80 -6.07 9.75
CA GLU A 115 -12.55 -6.78 9.56
C GLU A 115 -12.16 -6.86 8.08
N PHE A 116 -10.88 -6.70 7.82
CA PHE A 116 -10.30 -6.89 6.50
C PHE A 116 -9.69 -8.29 6.37
N PRO A 117 -9.72 -8.92 5.19
CA PRO A 117 -9.09 -10.23 4.97
C PRO A 117 -7.56 -10.17 4.98
N PHE A 118 -6.98 -9.00 5.22
CA PHE A 118 -5.55 -8.74 5.38
C PHE A 118 -5.34 -7.64 6.42
N PRO A 119 -4.21 -7.62 7.14
CA PRO A 119 -3.93 -6.61 8.14
C PRO A 119 -3.77 -5.22 7.53
N ILE A 120 -4.34 -4.21 8.19
CA ILE A 120 -4.08 -2.80 7.94
C ILE A 120 -3.17 -2.30 9.05
N ILE A 121 -1.94 -1.98 8.69
CA ILE A 121 -0.92 -1.43 9.58
C ILE A 121 -1.14 0.08 9.66
N CYS A 122 -1.40 0.58 10.87
CA CYS A 122 -1.67 1.99 11.12
C CYS A 122 -0.39 2.71 11.55
N ASP A 123 0.18 3.50 10.65
CA ASP A 123 1.41 4.29 10.88
C ASP A 123 1.12 5.78 10.76
N ALA A 124 0.35 6.33 11.71
CA ALA A 124 -0.01 7.75 11.70
C ALA A 124 1.21 8.68 11.70
N PRO A 125 2.28 8.44 12.50
CA PRO A 125 3.47 9.28 12.46
C PRO A 125 4.29 9.11 11.17
N GLY A 126 4.10 8.03 10.41
CA GLY A 126 4.82 7.76 9.18
C GLY A 126 6.26 7.28 9.41
N VAL A 127 6.50 6.56 10.50
CA VAL A 127 7.83 6.04 10.85
C VAL A 127 8.34 5.06 9.80
N LEU A 128 7.48 4.13 9.36
CA LEU A 128 7.81 3.18 8.30
C LEU A 128 8.04 3.87 6.96
N TYR A 129 7.22 4.88 6.64
CA TYR A 129 7.38 5.67 5.43
C TYR A 129 8.73 6.38 5.39
N SER A 130 9.10 7.00 6.52
CA SER A 130 10.38 7.69 6.63
C SER A 130 11.57 6.72 6.58
N TYR A 131 11.45 5.57 7.26
CA TYR A 131 12.49 4.55 7.28
C TYR A 131 12.77 3.97 5.88
N LEU A 132 11.71 3.70 5.12
CA LEU A 132 11.80 3.14 3.78
C LEU A 132 11.99 4.20 2.69
N GLY A 133 12.09 5.47 3.05
CA GLY A 133 12.24 6.56 2.09
C GLY A 133 11.05 6.68 1.14
N VAL A 134 9.84 6.34 1.59
CA VAL A 134 8.63 6.47 0.76
C VAL A 134 8.39 7.93 0.45
N GLU A 135 8.52 8.28 -0.81
CA GLU A 135 8.43 9.66 -1.27
C GLU A 135 7.02 10.23 -1.16
N GLN A 136 6.95 11.48 -0.73
CA GLN A 136 5.74 12.27 -0.88
C GLN A 136 5.59 12.72 -2.33
N ALA A 137 4.41 12.55 -2.88
CA ALA A 137 4.08 13.08 -4.21
C ALA A 137 4.09 14.61 -4.15
N ARG A 138 4.99 15.25 -4.89
CA ARG A 138 5.09 16.70 -4.99
C ARG A 138 4.90 17.15 -6.44
N GLY A 139 4.13 18.23 -6.62
CA GLY A 139 3.93 18.86 -7.92
C GLY A 139 3.24 17.96 -8.96
N LEU A 140 3.68 18.06 -10.21
CA LEU A 140 3.08 17.34 -11.34
C LEU A 140 3.11 15.81 -11.24
N ARG A 141 3.99 15.23 -10.43
CA ARG A 141 4.06 13.77 -10.22
C ARG A 141 2.84 13.21 -9.48
N SER A 142 2.16 14.06 -8.68
CA SER A 142 0.90 13.66 -8.02
C SER A 142 -0.27 13.53 -9.01
N TRP A 143 -0.09 13.99 -10.23
CA TRP A 143 -1.12 14.12 -11.24
C TRP A 143 -1.00 13.08 -12.37
N SER A 144 -0.72 11.84 -12.04
CA SER A 144 -0.87 10.78 -13.05
C SER A 144 -2.32 10.73 -13.56
N PHE A 145 -2.52 10.36 -14.83
CA PHE A 145 -3.88 10.26 -15.39
C PHE A 145 -4.81 9.35 -14.57
N ALA A 146 -4.23 8.30 -13.96
CA ALA A 146 -4.98 7.42 -13.07
C ALA A 146 -5.42 8.14 -11.80
N ALA A 147 -4.51 8.90 -11.18
CA ALA A 147 -4.83 9.68 -9.98
C ALA A 147 -5.88 10.75 -10.29
N GLN A 148 -5.76 11.48 -11.40
CA GLN A 148 -6.76 12.48 -11.80
C GLN A 148 -8.15 11.87 -11.94
N ARG A 149 -8.26 10.68 -12.53
CA ARG A 149 -9.54 9.97 -12.65
C ARG A 149 -10.11 9.63 -11.27
N ILE A 150 -9.29 9.11 -10.35
CA ILE A 150 -9.70 8.78 -8.99
C ILE A 150 -10.22 10.04 -8.27
N TYR A 151 -9.49 11.15 -8.34
CA TYR A 151 -9.91 12.40 -7.71
C TYR A 151 -11.19 12.98 -8.32
N LYS A 152 -11.32 12.93 -9.65
CA LYS A 152 -12.52 13.37 -10.35
C LYS A 152 -13.74 12.57 -9.89
N THR A 153 -13.64 11.25 -9.89
CA THR A 153 -14.71 10.35 -9.44
C THR A 153 -15.06 10.60 -7.97
N ALA A 154 -14.07 10.76 -7.10
CA ALA A 154 -14.29 11.07 -5.70
C ALA A 154 -15.05 12.39 -5.51
N LYS A 155 -14.68 13.43 -6.26
CA LYS A 155 -15.36 14.73 -6.24
C LYS A 155 -16.81 14.62 -6.74
N GLU A 156 -17.05 13.91 -7.84
CA GLU A 156 -18.39 13.68 -8.39
C GLU A 156 -19.30 12.94 -7.40
N GLN A 157 -18.72 12.05 -6.60
CA GLN A 157 -19.42 11.31 -5.54
C GLN A 157 -19.59 12.12 -4.24
N GLY A 158 -19.13 13.39 -4.19
CA GLY A 158 -19.16 14.20 -2.97
C GLY A 158 -18.27 13.66 -1.85
N TYR A 159 -17.26 12.85 -2.17
CA TYR A 159 -16.38 12.26 -1.18
C TYR A 159 -15.47 13.32 -0.56
N ARG A 160 -15.49 13.41 0.77
CA ARG A 160 -14.65 14.35 1.54
C ARG A 160 -13.45 13.63 2.12
N TYR A 161 -12.29 14.22 2.01
CA TYR A 161 -11.03 13.75 2.59
C TYR A 161 -10.16 14.95 2.96
N ASP A 162 -9.19 14.72 3.84
CA ASP A 162 -8.21 15.74 4.18
C ASP A 162 -7.22 15.96 3.05
N SER A 163 -7.40 17.03 2.30
CA SER A 163 -6.50 17.40 1.20
C SER A 163 -5.15 17.96 1.67
N SER A 164 -5.01 18.28 2.97
CA SER A 164 -3.75 18.73 3.56
C SER A 164 -2.83 17.57 3.96
N ALA A 165 -3.39 16.36 4.06
CA ALA A 165 -2.61 15.18 4.37
C ALA A 165 -1.52 14.93 3.31
N PRO A 166 -0.34 14.44 3.71
CA PRO A 166 0.74 14.15 2.78
C PRO A 166 0.28 13.18 1.69
N GLN A 167 0.37 13.63 0.45
CA GLN A 167 0.14 12.76 -0.70
C GLN A 167 1.36 11.86 -0.88
N ILE A 168 1.14 10.56 -0.90
CA ILE A 168 2.19 9.56 -0.99
C ILE A 168 1.99 8.79 -2.29
N LEU A 169 3.08 8.57 -3.02
CA LEU A 169 3.06 7.63 -4.13
C LEU A 169 2.98 6.21 -3.56
N PRO A 170 2.00 5.40 -3.97
CA PRO A 170 1.90 4.03 -3.51
C PRO A 170 3.20 3.27 -3.79
N LEU A 171 3.74 2.63 -2.76
CA LEU A 171 4.91 1.76 -2.85
C LEU A 171 4.46 0.33 -2.54
N THR A 172 4.91 -0.62 -3.34
CA THR A 172 4.71 -2.04 -3.06
C THR A 172 6.06 -2.70 -2.80
N LEU A 173 6.18 -3.37 -1.67
CA LEU A 173 7.36 -4.15 -1.29
C LEU A 173 6.98 -5.63 -1.17
N VAL A 174 7.88 -6.50 -1.61
CA VAL A 174 7.81 -7.93 -1.32
C VAL A 174 8.81 -8.23 -0.21
N VAL A 175 8.29 -8.72 0.91
CA VAL A 175 9.07 -9.00 2.10
C VAL A 175 9.10 -10.51 2.29
N GLY A 176 10.28 -11.08 2.23
CA GLY A 176 10.53 -12.49 2.46
C GLY A 176 10.63 -12.85 3.94
N HIS A 177 11.11 -14.04 4.20
CA HIS A 177 11.34 -14.55 5.55
C HIS A 177 12.29 -13.63 6.32
N LEU A 178 12.03 -13.43 7.60
CA LEU A 178 12.80 -12.54 8.50
C LEU A 178 12.79 -11.05 8.09
N GLY A 179 11.82 -10.60 7.31
CA GLY A 179 11.67 -9.19 6.96
C GLY A 179 12.64 -8.70 5.87
N LYS A 180 13.27 -9.58 5.10
CA LYS A 180 14.12 -9.20 3.96
C LYS A 180 13.27 -8.70 2.79
N ILE A 181 13.68 -7.57 2.20
CA ILE A 181 13.06 -6.97 1.01
C ILE A 181 13.71 -7.52 -0.25
#